data_681e3518502853b61b28aa35ffea8cd3
#
_entry.id   681e3518502853b61b28aa35ffea8cd3
#
_cell.length_a   1.000
_cell.length_b   1.000
_cell.length_c   1.000
_cell.angle_alpha   90.00
_cell.angle_beta   90.00
_cell.angle_gamma   90.00
#
_symmetry.space_group_name_H-M   'P 1'
#
loop_
_entity.id
_entity.type
_entity.pdbx_description
1 polymer ?
#
loop_
_entity_poly.entity_id
_entity_poly.type
_entity_poly.pdbx_seq_one_letter_code
_entity_poly.pdbx_strand_id
1 'polypeptide(L)'
;MTVFFGDGTSQTSAAGASKLVQTVTANSKTQYSFTSTSYVDTDVTVNITPTSSSNKVLISCTLATQCYATNSTSLGVRLLRGSTAIWNNNEYHWHSVNAAINLSYSSFFQYLDTPNTTSQITYKLQGARYRVSNGTQQAYFNYIPSNSSHGCIIIAQEMTP
;
A
#
# COMPACT_ATOMS: atom_id res chain seq x y z
N MET A 1 33.82 -3.34 -14.13
CA MET A 1 34.05 -4.68 -14.67
C MET A 1 33.43 -4.73 -16.05
N THR A 2 34.22 -5.06 -17.08
CA THR A 2 33.70 -5.21 -18.45
C THR A 2 33.39 -6.68 -18.68
N VAL A 3 32.22 -6.99 -19.17
CA VAL A 3 31.82 -8.34 -19.58
C VAL A 3 31.90 -8.40 -21.10
N PHE A 4 32.62 -9.40 -21.63
CA PHE A 4 32.74 -9.67 -23.06
C PHE A 4 31.80 -10.82 -23.46
N PHE A 5 31.08 -10.66 -24.55
CA PHE A 5 30.18 -11.68 -25.09
C PHE A 5 30.89 -12.40 -26.27
N GLY A 6 30.49 -13.65 -26.53
CA GLY A 6 31.11 -14.48 -27.59
C GLY A 6 30.86 -13.97 -29.03
N ASP A 7 29.97 -12.98 -29.19
CA ASP A 7 29.70 -12.30 -30.47
C ASP A 7 30.61 -11.10 -30.74
N GLY A 8 31.63 -10.87 -29.87
CA GLY A 8 32.52 -9.74 -29.94
C GLY A 8 32.02 -8.44 -29.34
N THR A 9 30.81 -8.42 -28.76
CA THR A 9 30.30 -7.27 -28.04
C THR A 9 30.80 -7.25 -26.60
N SER A 10 30.78 -6.09 -25.96
CA SER A 10 31.13 -5.95 -24.55
C SER A 10 30.18 -5.01 -23.83
N GLN A 11 29.93 -5.31 -22.57
CA GLN A 11 29.19 -4.43 -21.67
C GLN A 11 30.14 -3.92 -20.57
N THR A 12 30.39 -2.61 -20.55
CA THR A 12 31.28 -1.96 -19.57
C THR A 12 30.62 -1.59 -18.27
N SER A 13 29.31 -1.53 -18.26
CA SER A 13 28.48 -1.38 -17.04
C SER A 13 27.27 -2.27 -17.16
N ALA A 14 26.79 -2.85 -16.06
CA ALA A 14 25.46 -3.43 -16.05
C ALA A 14 24.49 -2.32 -16.42
N ALA A 15 23.69 -2.53 -17.47
CA ALA A 15 22.60 -1.61 -17.80
C ALA A 15 21.78 -1.40 -16.54
N GLY A 16 21.83 -0.19 -16.00
CA GLY A 16 21.03 0.40 -14.96
C GLY A 16 20.20 -0.51 -14.04
N ALA A 17 20.83 -1.52 -13.40
CA ALA A 17 20.13 -2.24 -12.34
C ALA A 17 19.95 -1.29 -11.17
N SER A 18 18.69 -0.93 -10.88
CA SER A 18 18.37 -0.13 -9.70
C SER A 18 18.94 -0.81 -8.44
N LYS A 19 19.78 -0.09 -7.71
CA LYS A 19 20.39 -0.59 -6.46
C LYS A 19 19.52 -0.17 -5.28
N LEU A 20 19.22 -1.11 -4.40
CA LEU A 20 18.59 -0.82 -3.11
C LEU A 20 19.58 0.00 -2.25
N VAL A 21 19.12 1.16 -1.78
CA VAL A 21 19.89 2.10 -0.95
C VAL A 21 19.52 1.94 0.54
N GLN A 22 18.23 1.95 0.84
CA GLN A 22 17.72 1.74 2.20
C GLN A 22 16.32 1.13 2.19
N THR A 23 15.95 0.51 3.30
CA THR A 23 14.60 -0.02 3.55
C THR A 23 14.13 0.45 4.91
N VAL A 24 12.91 0.96 4.98
CA VAL A 24 12.20 1.29 6.21
C VAL A 24 10.89 0.54 6.23
N THR A 25 10.57 -0.08 7.38
CA THR A 25 9.35 -0.86 7.55
C THR A 25 8.58 -0.36 8.76
N ALA A 26 7.28 -0.30 8.63
CA ALA A 26 6.36 -0.06 9.73
C ALA A 26 5.19 -1.05 9.68
N ASN A 27 4.64 -1.37 10.84
CA ASN A 27 3.47 -2.20 10.97
C ASN A 27 2.41 -1.53 11.86
N SER A 28 1.16 -1.84 11.59
CA SER A 28 0.03 -1.45 12.44
C SER A 28 -0.83 -2.67 12.75
N LYS A 29 -1.26 -2.74 13.99
CA LYS A 29 -2.27 -3.71 14.47
C LYS A 29 -3.55 -3.03 14.92
N THR A 30 -3.64 -1.71 14.80
CA THR A 30 -4.85 -0.95 15.14
C THR A 30 -5.98 -1.31 14.19
N GLN A 31 -7.10 -1.74 14.74
CA GLN A 31 -8.30 -1.99 13.93
C GLN A 31 -8.95 -0.66 13.53
N TYR A 32 -9.20 -0.50 12.25
CA TYR A 32 -9.99 0.60 11.70
C TYR A 32 -11.29 0.07 11.12
N SER A 33 -12.39 0.71 11.47
CA SER A 33 -13.72 0.46 10.91
C SER A 33 -14.14 1.65 10.04
N PHE A 34 -14.40 1.39 8.78
CA PHE A 34 -14.84 2.42 7.82
C PHE A 34 -16.33 2.28 7.57
N THR A 35 -17.08 3.30 7.95
CA THR A 35 -18.55 3.34 7.86
C THR A 35 -19.07 4.38 6.88
N SER A 36 -18.18 5.15 6.25
CA SER A 36 -18.50 6.26 5.34
C SER A 36 -17.67 6.17 4.07
N THR A 37 -18.12 6.86 3.01
CA THR A 37 -17.39 7.01 1.75
C THR A 37 -16.23 8.00 1.83
N SER A 38 -16.13 8.77 2.92
CA SER A 38 -15.00 9.65 3.16
C SER A 38 -13.79 8.84 3.61
N TYR A 39 -12.64 9.13 3.01
CA TYR A 39 -11.38 8.51 3.40
C TYR A 39 -10.91 9.00 4.76
N VAL A 40 -10.49 8.06 5.60
CA VAL A 40 -10.02 8.29 6.97
C VAL A 40 -8.56 7.89 7.07
N ASP A 41 -7.77 8.71 7.75
CA ASP A 41 -6.38 8.42 8.07
C ASP A 41 -6.24 7.18 8.96
N THR A 42 -5.18 6.41 8.72
CA THR A 42 -4.79 5.29 9.57
C THR A 42 -3.37 5.49 10.09
N ASP A 43 -2.96 4.68 11.06
CA ASP A 43 -1.58 4.63 11.55
C ASP A 43 -0.66 3.72 10.71
N VAL A 44 -1.14 3.21 9.57
CA VAL A 44 -0.31 2.48 8.61
C VAL A 44 0.54 3.50 7.86
N THR A 45 1.65 3.90 8.48
CA THR A 45 2.52 4.97 7.99
C THR A 45 3.99 4.56 8.06
N VAL A 46 4.80 5.08 7.12
CA VAL A 46 6.24 4.93 7.13
C VAL A 46 6.91 6.25 6.73
N ASN A 47 8.01 6.59 7.39
CA ASN A 47 8.81 7.77 7.10
C ASN A 47 10.13 7.34 6.46
N ILE A 48 10.50 7.98 5.36
CA ILE A 48 11.78 7.77 4.69
C ILE A 48 12.40 9.11 4.30
N THR A 49 13.72 9.21 4.40
CA THR A 49 14.49 10.39 3.94
C THR A 49 15.37 9.94 2.80
N PRO A 50 15.00 10.24 1.53
CA PRO A 50 15.81 9.84 0.38
C PRO A 50 17.21 10.47 0.42
N THR A 51 18.23 9.69 0.04
CA THR A 51 19.64 10.12 0.00
C THR A 51 19.95 10.95 -1.25
N SER A 52 19.12 10.84 -2.29
CA SER A 52 19.20 11.63 -3.52
C SER A 52 17.82 11.96 -4.05
N SER A 53 17.66 13.18 -4.59
CA SER A 53 16.40 13.60 -5.23
C SER A 53 16.08 12.85 -6.53
N SER A 54 17.08 12.20 -7.15
CA SER A 54 16.89 11.37 -8.34
C SER A 54 16.42 9.94 -8.01
N ASN A 55 16.54 9.52 -6.75
CA ASN A 55 16.16 8.18 -6.33
C ASN A 55 14.64 8.00 -6.33
N LYS A 56 14.22 6.76 -6.52
CA LYS A 56 12.84 6.32 -6.48
C LYS A 56 12.55 5.63 -5.16
N VAL A 57 11.29 5.63 -4.75
CA VAL A 57 10.85 4.92 -3.54
C VAL A 57 9.77 3.91 -3.93
N LEU A 58 10.07 2.62 -3.78
CA LEU A 58 9.09 1.56 -3.92
C LEU A 58 8.35 1.40 -2.59
N ILE A 59 7.04 1.63 -2.63
CA ILE A 59 6.14 1.38 -1.51
C ILE A 59 5.49 0.03 -1.71
N SER A 60 5.65 -0.87 -0.73
CA SER A 60 5.00 -2.18 -0.70
C SER A 60 4.08 -2.26 0.52
N CYS A 61 2.83 -2.63 0.31
CA CYS A 61 1.84 -2.73 1.37
C CYS A 61 1.22 -4.12 1.41
N THR A 62 1.24 -4.73 2.59
CA THR A 62 0.45 -5.92 2.89
C THR A 62 -0.67 -5.52 3.84
N LEU A 63 -1.91 -5.79 3.47
CA LEU A 63 -3.10 -5.36 4.20
C LEU A 63 -3.89 -6.57 4.69
N ALA A 64 -4.17 -6.61 5.98
CA ALA A 64 -5.19 -7.46 6.56
C ALA A 64 -6.52 -6.69 6.54
N THR A 65 -7.45 -7.10 5.70
CA THR A 65 -8.70 -6.39 5.46
C THR A 65 -9.91 -7.30 5.64
N GLN A 66 -11.05 -6.70 5.99
CA GLN A 66 -12.32 -7.39 6.02
C GLN A 66 -13.42 -6.51 5.45
N CYS A 67 -14.36 -7.13 4.75
CA CYS A 67 -15.62 -6.53 4.35
C CYS A 67 -16.77 -7.35 4.92
N TYR A 68 -17.67 -6.68 5.62
CA TYR A 68 -18.97 -7.22 6.05
C TYR A 68 -20.08 -6.50 5.29
N ALA A 69 -20.98 -7.25 4.71
CA ALA A 69 -22.14 -6.69 4.04
C ALA A 69 -23.34 -7.62 4.09
N THR A 70 -24.53 -7.04 4.15
CA THR A 70 -25.81 -7.70 3.84
C THR A 70 -26.20 -7.46 2.38
N ASN A 71 -25.49 -6.60 1.70
CA ASN A 71 -25.59 -6.26 0.28
C ASN A 71 -24.18 -5.92 -0.29
N SER A 72 -24.13 -5.22 -1.43
CA SER A 72 -22.83 -4.85 -2.02
C SER A 72 -22.07 -3.85 -1.15
N THR A 73 -20.79 -4.09 -0.97
CA THR A 73 -19.85 -3.17 -0.32
C THR A 73 -18.50 -3.19 -1.01
N SER A 74 -17.72 -2.14 -0.86
CA SER A 74 -16.31 -2.14 -1.22
C SER A 74 -15.46 -1.40 -0.19
N LEU A 75 -14.23 -1.89 -0.03
CA LEU A 75 -13.16 -1.19 0.66
C LEU A 75 -12.42 -0.31 -0.34
N GLY A 76 -12.39 0.99 -0.09
CA GLY A 76 -11.48 1.91 -0.78
C GLY A 76 -10.17 2.02 -0.02
N VAL A 77 -9.07 2.03 -0.76
CA VAL A 77 -7.71 2.21 -0.23
C VAL A 77 -7.02 3.33 -0.99
N ARG A 78 -6.30 4.17 -0.27
CA ARG A 78 -5.55 5.29 -0.83
C ARG A 78 -4.17 5.37 -0.20
N LEU A 79 -3.13 5.56 -1.03
CA LEU A 79 -1.77 5.85 -0.58
C LEU A 79 -1.51 7.35 -0.73
N LEU A 80 -1.04 7.98 0.35
CA LEU A 80 -0.64 9.37 0.37
C LEU A 80 0.88 9.49 0.49
N ARG A 81 1.43 10.52 -0.17
CA ARG A 81 2.73 11.12 0.11
C ARG A 81 2.48 12.46 0.80
N GLY A 82 2.76 12.54 2.10
CA GLY A 82 2.33 13.67 2.92
C GLY A 82 0.81 13.80 2.93
N SER A 83 0.29 14.89 2.36
CA SER A 83 -1.15 15.14 2.20
C SER A 83 -1.68 14.81 0.80
N THR A 84 -0.80 14.47 -0.15
CA THR A 84 -1.17 14.24 -1.55
C THR A 84 -1.45 12.76 -1.80
N ALA A 85 -2.64 12.43 -2.30
CA ALA A 85 -2.94 11.09 -2.74
C ALA A 85 -2.18 10.79 -4.04
N ILE A 86 -1.30 9.79 -4.00
CA ILE A 86 -0.48 9.37 -5.15
C ILE A 86 -0.97 8.08 -5.78
N TRP A 87 -1.77 7.31 -5.07
CA TRP A 87 -2.45 6.13 -5.56
C TRP A 87 -3.81 5.97 -4.89
N ASN A 88 -4.80 5.50 -5.63
CA ASN A 88 -6.16 5.33 -5.16
C ASN A 88 -6.84 4.16 -5.85
N ASN A 89 -7.50 3.32 -5.08
CA ASN A 89 -8.43 2.31 -5.56
C ASN A 89 -9.69 2.30 -4.69
N ASN A 90 -10.77 2.84 -5.23
CA ASN A 90 -12.05 2.94 -4.51
C ASN A 90 -12.74 1.59 -4.33
N GLU A 91 -12.37 0.59 -5.12
CA GLU A 91 -12.95 -0.75 -5.11
C GLU A 91 -11.87 -1.82 -4.92
N TYR A 92 -10.93 -1.55 -4.00
CA TYR A 92 -9.82 -2.43 -3.70
C TYR A 92 -10.28 -3.86 -3.35
N HIS A 93 -11.36 -3.95 -2.56
CA HIS A 93 -12.15 -5.16 -2.39
C HIS A 93 -13.62 -4.80 -2.63
N TRP A 94 -14.20 -5.37 -3.65
CA TRP A 94 -15.61 -5.19 -3.97
C TRP A 94 -16.36 -6.52 -3.93
N HIS A 95 -17.53 -6.48 -3.28
CA HIS A 95 -18.44 -7.60 -3.20
C HIS A 95 -19.85 -7.16 -3.56
N SER A 96 -20.49 -7.95 -4.40
CA SER A 96 -21.92 -7.85 -4.69
C SER A 96 -22.58 -9.12 -4.22
N VAL A 97 -23.38 -9.03 -3.16
CA VAL A 97 -24.02 -10.17 -2.52
C VAL A 97 -25.47 -9.84 -2.19
N ASN A 98 -26.34 -10.86 -2.23
CA ASN A 98 -27.75 -10.74 -1.82
C ASN A 98 -28.00 -11.44 -0.48
N ALA A 99 -26.95 -11.72 0.28
CA ALA A 99 -27.00 -12.36 1.59
C ALA A 99 -25.91 -11.78 2.51
N ALA A 100 -26.07 -11.94 3.82
CA ALA A 100 -25.02 -11.54 4.76
C ALA A 100 -23.73 -12.31 4.49
N ILE A 101 -22.64 -11.58 4.26
CA ILE A 101 -21.32 -12.16 4.01
C ILE A 101 -20.27 -11.43 4.83
N ASN A 102 -19.27 -12.20 5.26
CA ASN A 102 -18.11 -11.70 5.99
C ASN A 102 -16.87 -12.29 5.34
N LEU A 103 -16.09 -11.43 4.68
CA LEU A 103 -14.92 -11.84 3.90
C LEU A 103 -13.67 -11.14 4.41
N SER A 104 -12.67 -11.94 4.77
CA SER A 104 -11.36 -11.47 5.20
C SER A 104 -10.31 -11.78 4.14
N TYR A 105 -9.41 -10.83 3.91
CA TYR A 105 -8.36 -10.93 2.92
C TYR A 105 -7.02 -10.49 3.49
N SER A 106 -5.97 -11.19 3.06
CA SER A 106 -4.62 -10.65 3.04
C SER A 106 -4.33 -10.21 1.62
N SER A 107 -4.07 -8.95 1.41
CA SER A 107 -3.87 -8.37 0.09
C SER A 107 -2.57 -7.58 0.05
N PHE A 108 -2.04 -7.45 -1.15
CA PHE A 108 -0.76 -6.82 -1.39
C PHE A 108 -0.87 -5.87 -2.59
N PHE A 109 -0.21 -4.71 -2.49
CA PHE A 109 0.04 -3.85 -3.64
C PHE A 109 1.39 -3.16 -3.53
N GLN A 110 1.88 -2.69 -4.67
CA GLN A 110 3.10 -1.89 -4.75
C GLN A 110 2.86 -0.63 -5.55
N TYR A 111 3.60 0.41 -5.21
CA TYR A 111 3.63 1.67 -5.94
C TYR A 111 5.06 2.21 -5.99
N LEU A 112 5.55 2.53 -7.18
CA LEU A 112 6.85 3.16 -7.37
C LEU A 112 6.67 4.66 -7.47
N ASP A 113 7.17 5.39 -6.48
CA ASP A 113 7.13 6.86 -6.42
C ASP A 113 8.44 7.48 -6.88
N THR A 114 8.35 8.71 -7.41
CA THR A 114 9.47 9.56 -7.75
C THR A 114 9.32 10.87 -6.96
N PRO A 115 9.79 10.93 -5.71
CA PRO A 115 9.48 12.04 -4.79
C PRO A 115 10.21 13.33 -5.12
N ASN A 116 11.32 13.27 -5.85
CA ASN A 116 12.14 14.41 -6.26
C ASN A 116 12.62 15.30 -5.08
N THR A 117 12.94 14.71 -3.95
CA THR A 117 13.36 15.42 -2.74
C THR A 117 14.31 14.57 -1.90
N THR A 118 15.12 15.24 -1.08
CA THR A 118 15.93 14.64 -0.01
C THR A 118 15.38 14.97 1.38
N SER A 119 14.23 15.66 1.46
CA SER A 119 13.53 15.86 2.72
C SER A 119 12.80 14.61 3.16
N GLN A 120 12.57 14.46 4.47
CA GLN A 120 11.77 13.37 4.99
C GLN A 120 10.36 13.36 4.39
N ILE A 121 9.91 12.20 4.00
CA ILE A 121 8.59 11.95 3.42
C ILE A 121 7.84 10.98 4.31
N THR A 122 6.57 11.27 4.58
CA THR A 122 5.63 10.33 5.20
C THR A 122 4.77 9.72 4.11
N TYR A 123 4.80 8.39 3.97
CA TYR A 123 3.79 7.63 3.22
C TYR A 123 2.77 7.07 4.20
N LYS A 124 1.49 7.18 3.85
CA LYS A 124 0.37 6.83 4.74
C LYS A 124 -0.77 6.20 3.95
N LEU A 125 -1.45 5.24 4.57
CA LEU A 125 -2.67 4.68 4.04
C LEU A 125 -3.91 5.35 4.62
N GLN A 126 -4.90 5.53 3.78
CA GLN A 126 -6.27 5.86 4.15
C GLN A 126 -7.20 4.75 3.69
N GLY A 127 -8.27 4.54 4.45
CA GLY A 127 -9.35 3.62 4.11
C GLY A 127 -10.70 4.31 4.06
N ALA A 128 -11.62 3.73 3.29
CA ALA A 128 -13.02 4.16 3.23
C ALA A 128 -13.92 2.96 2.91
N ARG A 129 -15.19 3.03 3.30
CA ARG A 129 -16.23 2.19 2.73
C ARG A 129 -16.77 2.89 1.50
N TYR A 130 -16.43 2.44 0.29
CA TYR A 130 -16.72 3.23 -0.91
C TYR A 130 -18.09 2.95 -1.51
N ARG A 131 -18.43 1.70 -1.78
CA ARG A 131 -19.78 1.35 -2.26
C ARG A 131 -20.71 1.13 -1.08
N VAL A 132 -21.90 1.69 -1.20
CA VAL A 132 -22.97 1.59 -0.21
C VAL A 132 -24.25 1.25 -0.95
N SER A 133 -24.77 0.06 -0.74
CA SER A 133 -26.16 -0.29 -1.07
C SER A 133 -26.98 -0.33 0.22
N ASN A 134 -28.29 -0.52 0.13
CA ASN A 134 -29.16 -0.63 1.31
C ASN A 134 -28.69 -1.80 2.20
N GLY A 135 -28.64 -1.58 3.52
CA GLY A 135 -28.28 -2.60 4.52
C GLY A 135 -27.06 -2.21 5.37
N THR A 136 -26.66 -3.13 6.25
CA THR A 136 -25.49 -2.95 7.12
C THR A 136 -24.23 -3.33 6.36
N GLN A 137 -23.28 -2.41 6.31
CA GLN A 137 -22.03 -2.59 5.60
C GLN A 137 -20.90 -1.97 6.38
N GLN A 138 -19.77 -2.67 6.43
CA GLN A 138 -18.55 -2.20 7.08
C GLN A 138 -17.33 -2.71 6.31
N ALA A 139 -16.30 -1.91 6.28
CA ALA A 139 -14.99 -2.28 5.76
C ALA A 139 -13.95 -2.02 6.85
N TYR A 140 -12.93 -2.85 6.92
CA TYR A 140 -11.94 -2.81 7.99
C TYR A 140 -10.51 -2.93 7.47
N PHE A 141 -9.58 -2.23 8.15
CA PHE A 141 -8.19 -2.66 8.26
C PHE A 141 -7.99 -3.35 9.60
N ASN A 142 -7.12 -4.34 9.62
CA ASN A 142 -6.75 -5.08 10.84
C ASN A 142 -7.97 -5.59 11.63
N TYR A 143 -8.98 -6.10 10.93
CA TYR A 143 -10.04 -6.80 11.63
C TYR A 143 -9.47 -8.04 12.31
N ILE A 144 -9.49 -8.01 13.62
CA ILE A 144 -8.94 -9.07 14.48
C ILE A 144 -10.12 -9.81 15.12
N PRO A 145 -10.56 -10.95 14.59
CA PRO A 145 -11.31 -11.88 15.42
C PRO A 145 -10.35 -12.33 16.52
N SER A 146 -10.80 -12.30 17.77
CA SER A 146 -10.03 -12.60 18.98
C SER A 146 -8.89 -13.61 18.74
N ASN A 147 -7.63 -13.18 18.97
CA ASN A 147 -6.38 -13.96 18.89
C ASN A 147 -5.64 -14.02 17.55
N SER A 148 -5.89 -13.17 16.57
CA SER A 148 -5.03 -13.15 15.40
C SER A 148 -3.92 -12.10 15.51
N SER A 149 -2.72 -12.46 15.05
CA SER A 149 -1.55 -11.57 15.02
C SER A 149 -1.41 -10.81 13.69
N HIS A 150 -2.46 -10.79 12.88
CA HIS A 150 -2.48 -10.12 11.59
C HIS A 150 -2.33 -8.61 11.78
N GLY A 151 -1.63 -7.98 10.87
CA GLY A 151 -1.41 -6.54 10.86
C GLY A 151 -1.25 -6.05 9.42
N CYS A 152 -1.40 -4.74 9.23
CA CYS A 152 -0.98 -4.09 8.00
C CYS A 152 0.50 -3.75 8.09
N ILE A 153 1.23 -4.00 7.01
CA ILE A 153 2.66 -3.68 6.89
C ILE A 153 2.83 -2.72 5.73
N ILE A 154 3.62 -1.68 5.95
CA ILE A 154 4.06 -0.76 4.90
C ILE A 154 5.59 -0.73 4.88
N ILE A 155 6.17 -0.89 3.70
CA ILE A 155 7.62 -0.89 3.47
C ILE A 155 7.93 0.18 2.44
N ALA A 156 8.91 1.03 2.74
CA ALA A 156 9.48 1.99 1.81
C ALA A 156 10.92 1.59 1.48
N GLN A 157 11.22 1.38 0.21
CA GLN A 157 12.54 0.99 -0.30
C GLN A 157 13.04 2.06 -1.25
N GLU A 158 14.13 2.74 -0.87
CA GLU A 158 14.82 3.66 -1.75
C GLU A 158 15.71 2.90 -2.72
N MET A 159 15.60 3.25 -4.00
CA MET A 159 16.37 2.65 -5.08
C MET A 159 16.99 3.74 -5.96
N THR A 160 18.21 3.48 -6.46
CA THR A 160 18.79 4.34 -7.50
C THR A 160 17.94 4.28 -8.78
N PRO A 161 18.02 5.31 -9.64
CA PRO A 161 17.32 5.33 -10.92
C PRO A 161 17.63 4.11 -11.79
#